data_255d99e20c63d2d1551efb5dc4b05853
#
_entry.id   255d99e20c63d2d1551efb5dc4b05853
#
_cell.length_a   1.000
_cell.length_b   1.000
_cell.length_c   1.000
_cell.angle_alpha   90.00
_cell.angle_beta   90.00
_cell.angle_gamma   90.00
#
_symmetry.space_group_name_H-M   'P 1'
#
loop_
_entity.id
_entity.type
_entity.pdbx_description
1 polymer ?
#
loop_
_entity_poly.entity_id
_entity_poly.type
_entity_poly.pdbx_seq_one_letter_code
_entity_poly.pdbx_strand_id
1 'polypeptide(L)'
;MKNTIDLNLYRFLDLLYEQQSQAKVCHILDISRATFNRHLSDCRDLFANELFIATKDVYTPTLFTTQLMLVVKEPLEKLEQAQQISQSFIGTDSNIEYVFHAANPLSTLFTVPLLKGLTSEELKPKISMMDWSLDGVEFPKAGTLAIGVSGYPNELNDRIVERKVGSLELFAYVADTHPLTQNEVINLNQLESFDTVRVSMGSLDANSYYERLKKRTGLVLQQKLTVASVSSALECVQVSQYVYVGFDMDLPSIPSGLCKRPVLFNGEAVTFDVGIQYHRACYQHPIVKRIEQILSESLESY
;
A
#
# COMPACT_ATOMS: atom_id res chain seq x y z
N MET A 1 20.07 32.31 24.71
CA MET A 1 20.54 31.45 23.60
C MET A 1 20.11 30.03 23.93
N LYS A 2 19.31 29.34 23.07
CA LYS A 2 19.00 27.93 23.26
C LYS A 2 20.31 27.16 23.03
N ASN A 3 20.90 26.57 24.08
CA ASN A 3 22.00 25.64 23.95
C ASN A 3 21.46 24.46 23.14
N THR A 4 21.81 24.39 21.86
CA THR A 4 21.53 23.22 21.02
C THR A 4 22.49 22.12 21.51
N ILE A 5 21.95 21.13 22.20
CA ILE A 5 22.73 20.00 22.70
C ILE A 5 23.20 19.18 21.51
N ASP A 6 24.49 18.98 21.38
CA ASP A 6 25.05 18.08 20.37
C ASP A 6 24.80 16.60 20.80
N LEU A 7 23.95 15.90 20.06
CA LEU A 7 23.61 14.51 20.36
C LEU A 7 24.81 13.55 20.25
N ASN A 8 25.86 13.93 19.53
CA ASN A 8 27.09 13.13 19.45
C ASN A 8 27.83 13.07 20.78
N LEU A 9 27.65 14.08 21.66
CA LEU A 9 28.24 14.05 22.98
C LEU A 9 27.61 12.95 23.86
N TYR A 10 26.32 12.68 23.72
CA TYR A 10 25.69 11.58 24.45
C TYR A 10 26.19 10.22 23.95
N ARG A 11 26.41 10.08 22.67
CA ARG A 11 27.00 8.89 22.06
C ARG A 11 28.44 8.64 22.55
N PHE A 12 29.23 9.72 22.66
CA PHE A 12 30.56 9.67 23.23
C PHE A 12 30.52 9.24 24.71
N LEU A 13 29.61 9.78 25.50
CA LEU A 13 29.45 9.44 26.93
C LEU A 13 29.02 7.98 27.12
N ASP A 14 28.07 7.50 26.33
CA ASP A 14 27.60 6.11 26.40
C ASP A 14 28.75 5.15 26.08
N LEU A 15 29.52 5.41 25.03
CA LEU A 15 30.69 4.60 24.68
C LEU A 15 31.78 4.64 25.75
N LEU A 16 32.04 5.82 26.36
CA LEU A 16 33.00 5.94 27.45
C LEU A 16 32.51 5.23 28.73
N TYR A 17 31.20 5.24 28.97
CA TYR A 17 30.57 4.52 30.06
C TYR A 17 30.75 3.00 29.92
N GLU A 18 30.59 2.47 28.72
CA GLU A 18 30.76 1.03 28.43
C GLU A 18 32.23 0.60 28.43
N GLN A 19 33.08 1.35 27.75
CA GLN A 19 34.48 0.96 27.53
C GLN A 19 35.44 1.32 28.67
N GLN A 20 35.11 2.36 29.43
CA GLN A 20 35.93 2.88 30.57
C GLN A 20 37.40 3.15 30.18
N SER A 21 37.71 3.31 28.91
CA SER A 21 39.07 3.43 28.38
C SER A 21 39.15 4.45 27.25
N GLN A 22 39.99 5.47 27.44
CA GLN A 22 40.27 6.49 26.41
C GLN A 22 40.75 5.86 25.10
N ALA A 23 41.72 4.92 25.17
CA ALA A 23 42.28 4.32 23.98
C ALA A 23 41.23 3.55 23.15
N LYS A 24 40.35 2.81 23.80
CA LYS A 24 39.27 2.08 23.13
C LYS A 24 38.26 3.03 22.48
N VAL A 25 37.83 4.07 23.21
CA VAL A 25 36.88 5.08 22.69
C VAL A 25 37.48 5.81 21.50
N CYS A 26 38.75 6.24 21.58
CA CYS A 26 39.45 6.89 20.45
C CYS A 26 39.51 5.98 19.22
N HIS A 27 39.76 4.67 19.43
CA HIS A 27 39.79 3.70 18.33
C HIS A 27 38.40 3.48 17.70
N ILE A 28 37.35 3.31 18.50
CA ILE A 28 36.00 3.03 18.00
C ILE A 28 35.42 4.24 17.26
N LEU A 29 35.64 5.45 17.79
CA LEU A 29 35.12 6.69 17.19
C LEU A 29 36.05 7.29 16.11
N ASP A 30 37.22 6.69 15.90
CA ASP A 30 38.29 7.20 15.00
C ASP A 30 38.64 8.67 15.30
N ILE A 31 38.85 8.98 16.59
CA ILE A 31 39.21 10.34 17.05
C ILE A 31 40.56 10.39 17.74
N SER A 32 41.18 11.58 17.68
CA SER A 32 42.42 11.83 18.41
C SER A 32 42.21 11.94 19.93
N ARG A 33 43.28 11.73 20.72
CA ARG A 33 43.23 11.99 22.17
C ARG A 33 42.88 13.45 22.49
N ALA A 34 43.31 14.40 21.65
CA ALA A 34 42.97 15.80 21.82
C ALA A 34 41.45 16.04 21.64
N THR A 35 40.84 15.39 20.64
CA THR A 35 39.39 15.44 20.39
C THR A 35 38.63 14.76 21.52
N PHE A 36 39.08 13.61 22.02
CA PHE A 36 38.50 12.96 23.20
C PHE A 36 38.46 13.89 24.41
N ASN A 37 39.60 14.54 24.74
CA ASN A 37 39.68 15.44 25.89
C ASN A 37 38.74 16.65 25.72
N ARG A 38 38.63 17.19 24.49
CA ARG A 38 37.69 18.27 24.20
C ARG A 38 36.23 17.82 24.41
N HIS A 39 35.84 16.66 23.86
CA HIS A 39 34.47 16.13 24.07
C HIS A 39 34.16 15.89 25.56
N LEU A 40 35.13 15.37 26.31
CA LEU A 40 34.94 15.16 27.74
C LEU A 40 34.81 16.50 28.49
N SER A 41 35.59 17.51 28.10
CA SER A 41 35.47 18.87 28.67
C SER A 41 34.10 19.48 28.33
N ASP A 42 33.67 19.41 27.05
CA ASP A 42 32.38 19.91 26.61
C ASP A 42 31.22 19.24 27.37
N CYS A 43 31.33 17.94 27.63
CA CYS A 43 30.34 17.23 28.46
C CYS A 43 30.34 17.67 29.91
N ARG A 44 31.52 17.88 30.52
CA ARG A 44 31.64 18.39 31.91
C ARG A 44 31.02 19.78 32.05
N ASP A 45 31.28 20.63 31.08
CA ASP A 45 30.71 22.00 31.04
C ASP A 45 29.20 21.95 30.87
N LEU A 46 28.72 21.05 30.01
CA LEU A 46 27.27 20.87 29.74
C LEU A 46 26.51 20.42 30.99
N PHE A 47 27.06 19.46 31.74
CA PHE A 47 26.39 18.87 32.90
C PHE A 47 26.85 19.45 34.24
N ALA A 48 27.82 20.38 34.25
CA ALA A 48 28.45 20.92 35.45
C ALA A 48 28.88 19.78 36.45
N ASN A 49 29.43 18.68 35.90
CA ASN A 49 29.79 17.49 36.65
C ASN A 49 31.07 16.86 36.07
N GLU A 50 31.87 16.24 36.91
CA GLU A 50 33.11 15.55 36.50
C GLU A 50 32.85 14.37 35.56
N LEU A 51 31.70 13.78 35.62
CA LEU A 51 31.21 12.64 34.83
C LEU A 51 32.01 11.37 35.05
N PHE A 52 33.34 11.40 34.91
CA PHE A 52 34.22 10.25 35.10
C PHE A 52 35.44 10.65 35.95
N ILE A 53 35.84 9.71 36.81
CA ILE A 53 37.08 9.79 37.58
C ILE A 53 38.14 9.00 36.84
N ALA A 54 39.18 9.66 36.35
CA ALA A 54 40.27 9.03 35.64
C ALA A 54 41.37 8.53 36.61
N THR A 55 41.69 7.24 36.58
CA THR A 55 42.81 6.63 37.32
C THR A 55 43.58 5.69 36.40
N LYS A 56 44.79 6.05 36.01
CA LYS A 56 45.68 5.26 35.13
C LYS A 56 44.98 4.72 33.89
N ASP A 57 44.48 5.55 33.01
CA ASP A 57 43.77 5.17 31.77
C ASP A 57 42.39 4.48 31.99
N VAL A 58 41.90 4.31 33.21
CA VAL A 58 40.54 3.83 33.50
C VAL A 58 39.67 5.00 33.88
N TYR A 59 38.51 5.11 33.21
CA TYR A 59 37.50 6.16 33.42
C TYR A 59 36.29 5.56 34.16
N THR A 60 36.29 5.69 35.51
CA THR A 60 35.18 5.20 36.34
C THR A 60 34.04 6.21 36.33
N PRO A 61 32.80 5.82 35.97
CA PRO A 61 31.66 6.73 35.94
C PRO A 61 31.27 7.20 37.36
N THR A 62 30.88 8.46 37.50
CA THR A 62 30.27 8.97 38.74
C THR A 62 28.84 8.45 38.89
N LEU A 63 28.26 8.56 40.09
CA LEU A 63 26.86 8.23 40.32
C LEU A 63 25.92 9.03 39.39
N PHE A 64 26.25 10.32 39.13
CA PHE A 64 25.53 11.14 38.19
C PHE A 64 25.54 10.56 36.77
N THR A 65 26.69 10.13 36.28
CA THR A 65 26.83 9.51 34.96
C THR A 65 26.05 8.22 34.83
N THR A 66 26.06 7.41 35.89
CA THR A 66 25.26 6.17 35.92
C THR A 66 23.76 6.48 35.81
N GLN A 67 23.26 7.47 36.55
CA GLN A 67 21.87 7.89 36.46
C GLN A 67 21.53 8.51 35.10
N LEU A 68 22.45 9.31 34.52
CA LEU A 68 22.29 9.89 33.19
C LEU A 68 22.14 8.78 32.13
N MET A 69 22.96 7.74 32.16
CA MET A 69 22.93 6.64 31.20
C MET A 69 21.62 5.83 31.28
N LEU A 70 21.02 5.69 32.45
CA LEU A 70 19.69 5.05 32.59
C LEU A 70 18.58 5.78 31.80
N VAL A 71 18.73 7.10 31.60
CA VAL A 71 17.76 7.91 30.85
C VAL A 71 18.11 8.03 29.37
N VAL A 72 19.39 8.03 29.02
CA VAL A 72 19.88 8.37 27.68
C VAL A 72 20.03 7.15 26.77
N LYS A 73 20.30 5.98 27.34
CA LYS A 73 20.64 4.76 26.56
C LYS A 73 19.51 4.35 25.61
N GLU A 74 18.30 4.22 26.10
CA GLU A 74 17.15 3.82 25.28
C GLU A 74 16.83 4.80 24.11
N PRO A 75 16.80 6.14 24.32
CA PRO A 75 16.70 7.09 23.21
C PRO A 75 17.82 7.00 22.18
N LEU A 76 19.08 6.77 22.60
CA LEU A 76 20.22 6.61 21.68
C LEU A 76 20.06 5.36 20.83
N GLU A 77 19.70 4.23 21.41
CA GLU A 77 19.42 3.00 20.69
C GLU A 77 18.32 3.19 19.64
N LYS A 78 17.25 3.93 19.99
CA LYS A 78 16.18 4.27 19.03
C LYS A 78 16.67 5.16 17.87
N LEU A 79 17.56 6.11 18.13
CA LEU A 79 18.17 6.94 17.10
C LEU A 79 19.08 6.13 16.18
N GLU A 80 19.83 5.17 16.73
CA GLU A 80 20.68 4.26 15.93
C GLU A 80 19.85 3.31 15.07
N GLN A 81 18.77 2.77 15.62
CA GLN A 81 17.79 1.99 14.85
C GLN A 81 17.18 2.82 13.71
N ALA A 82 16.90 4.12 13.94
CA ALA A 82 16.39 5.01 12.90
C ALA A 82 17.38 5.20 11.73
N GLN A 83 18.70 5.15 11.99
CA GLN A 83 19.71 5.18 10.91
C GLN A 83 19.72 3.88 10.08
N GLN A 84 19.37 2.74 10.70
CA GLN A 84 19.30 1.45 10.01
C GLN A 84 18.03 1.31 9.16
N ILE A 85 16.96 2.08 9.44
CA ILE A 85 15.73 2.10 8.64
C ILE A 85 16.03 2.39 7.16
N SER A 86 17.04 3.21 6.85
CA SER A 86 17.42 3.52 5.46
C SER A 86 17.98 2.31 4.69
N GLN A 87 18.50 1.29 5.38
CA GLN A 87 19.07 0.08 4.77
C GLN A 87 18.08 -1.10 4.76
N SER A 88 17.09 -1.11 5.65
CA SER A 88 16.11 -2.19 5.81
C SER A 88 14.67 -1.77 5.50
N PHE A 89 14.45 -0.69 4.75
CA PHE A 89 13.11 -0.21 4.36
C PHE A 89 12.38 -1.18 3.40
N ILE A 90 12.66 -2.46 3.54
CA ILE A 90 11.98 -3.58 2.92
C ILE A 90 10.94 -4.08 3.92
N GLY A 91 9.78 -3.44 3.96
CA GLY A 91 8.52 -4.07 4.37
C GLY A 91 8.42 -4.79 5.73
N THR A 92 9.41 -4.66 6.63
CA THR A 92 9.41 -5.35 7.93
C THR A 92 8.86 -4.50 9.08
N ASP A 93 8.42 -3.28 8.79
CA ASP A 93 7.85 -2.43 9.83
C ASP A 93 6.42 -2.89 10.14
N SER A 94 6.26 -3.65 11.22
CA SER A 94 4.98 -4.14 11.75
C SER A 94 4.01 -3.01 12.14
N ASN A 95 4.45 -1.75 12.07
CA ASN A 95 3.70 -0.58 12.49
C ASN A 95 3.04 0.16 11.30
N ILE A 96 3.31 -0.22 10.05
CA ILE A 96 2.68 0.41 8.88
C ILE A 96 1.36 -0.31 8.57
N GLU A 97 0.27 0.46 8.48
CA GLU A 97 -1.01 -0.02 7.96
C GLU A 97 -1.04 0.15 6.44
N TYR A 98 -1.37 -0.93 5.72
CA TYR A 98 -1.62 -0.89 4.27
C TYR A 98 -3.10 -0.63 4.02
N VAL A 99 -3.42 0.52 3.44
CA VAL A 99 -4.80 0.91 3.12
C VAL A 99 -4.98 0.87 1.61
N PHE A 100 -5.82 -0.05 1.14
CA PHE A 100 -6.15 -0.18 -0.27
C PHE A 100 -7.49 0.49 -0.55
N HIS A 101 -7.47 1.52 -1.38
CA HIS A 101 -8.66 2.16 -1.92
C HIS A 101 -9.00 1.51 -3.26
N ALA A 102 -9.86 0.51 -3.24
CA ALA A 102 -10.18 -0.29 -4.42
C ALA A 102 -11.59 0.00 -4.94
N ALA A 103 -11.70 0.30 -6.25
CA ALA A 103 -12.98 0.43 -6.90
C ALA A 103 -13.72 -0.93 -6.87
N ASN A 104 -15.01 -0.92 -6.52
CA ASN A 104 -15.84 -2.10 -6.65
C ASN A 104 -16.07 -2.40 -8.17
N PRO A 105 -15.93 -3.62 -8.67
CA PRO A 105 -15.74 -4.90 -7.94
C PRO A 105 -14.27 -5.33 -7.75
N LEU A 106 -13.26 -4.52 -8.08
CA LEU A 106 -11.84 -4.90 -8.01
C LEU A 106 -11.40 -5.28 -6.59
N SER A 107 -12.02 -4.68 -5.55
CA SER A 107 -11.73 -5.06 -4.16
C SER A 107 -11.94 -6.55 -3.91
N THR A 108 -12.96 -7.15 -4.51
CA THR A 108 -13.25 -8.59 -4.38
C THR A 108 -12.15 -9.46 -4.99
N LEU A 109 -11.58 -9.04 -6.14
CA LEU A 109 -10.52 -9.76 -6.82
C LEU A 109 -9.20 -9.72 -6.06
N PHE A 110 -8.84 -8.58 -5.48
CA PHE A 110 -7.49 -8.36 -4.97
C PHE A 110 -7.33 -8.56 -3.47
N THR A 111 -8.41 -8.63 -2.68
CA THR A 111 -8.30 -8.80 -1.22
C THR A 111 -7.50 -10.03 -0.82
N VAL A 112 -7.82 -11.20 -1.38
CA VAL A 112 -7.17 -12.46 -1.03
C VAL A 112 -5.71 -12.52 -1.54
N PRO A 113 -5.43 -12.17 -2.82
CA PRO A 113 -4.05 -12.07 -3.30
C PRO A 113 -3.17 -11.13 -2.47
N LEU A 114 -3.67 -9.93 -2.14
CA LEU A 114 -2.93 -8.97 -1.31
C LEU A 114 -2.68 -9.51 0.10
N LEU A 115 -3.69 -10.13 0.72
CA LEU A 115 -3.52 -10.77 2.02
C LEU A 115 -2.41 -11.83 1.97
N LYS A 116 -2.47 -12.75 1.01
CA LYS A 116 -1.48 -13.83 0.86
C LYS A 116 -0.08 -13.30 0.52
N GLY A 117 0.01 -12.30 -0.36
CA GLY A 117 1.30 -11.79 -0.84
C GLY A 117 2.00 -10.82 0.13
N LEU A 118 1.27 -10.23 1.08
CA LEU A 118 1.79 -9.27 2.05
C LEU A 118 1.95 -9.85 3.46
N THR A 119 1.45 -11.05 3.73
CA THR A 119 1.60 -11.70 5.04
C THR A 119 2.60 -12.86 4.98
N SER A 120 3.35 -13.05 6.07
CA SER A 120 4.23 -14.19 6.29
C SER A 120 4.11 -14.65 7.74
N GLU A 121 4.84 -15.71 8.13
CA GLU A 121 4.89 -16.15 9.54
C GLU A 121 5.43 -15.05 10.45
N GLU A 122 6.40 -14.26 9.97
CA GLU A 122 7.06 -13.20 10.74
C GLU A 122 6.39 -11.83 10.57
N LEU A 123 5.72 -11.59 9.43
CA LEU A 123 5.12 -10.30 9.09
C LEU A 123 3.59 -10.42 8.97
N LYS A 124 2.87 -9.76 9.87
CA LYS A 124 1.40 -9.67 9.90
C LYS A 124 0.96 -8.21 9.87
N PRO A 125 1.08 -7.53 8.73
CA PRO A 125 0.72 -6.12 8.63
C PRO A 125 -0.80 -5.95 8.82
N LYS A 126 -1.20 -4.77 9.32
CA LYS A 126 -2.60 -4.38 9.26
C LYS A 126 -2.96 -4.01 7.82
N ILE A 127 -3.98 -4.66 7.26
CA ILE A 127 -4.47 -4.43 5.90
C ILE A 127 -5.92 -3.97 5.99
N SER A 128 -6.24 -2.84 5.36
CA SER A 128 -7.59 -2.30 5.26
C SER A 128 -7.98 -2.15 3.79
N MET A 129 -9.15 -2.69 3.43
CA MET A 129 -9.76 -2.50 2.11
C MET A 129 -10.87 -1.48 2.25
N MET A 130 -10.80 -0.39 1.49
CA MET A 130 -11.73 0.74 1.52
C MET A 130 -12.26 1.00 0.12
N ASP A 131 -13.41 1.66 0.03
CA ASP A 131 -13.89 2.16 -1.25
C ASP A 131 -12.89 3.13 -1.87
N TRP A 132 -12.83 3.15 -3.19
CA TRP A 132 -11.89 4.00 -3.89
C TRP A 132 -12.12 5.48 -3.57
N SER A 133 -11.06 6.17 -3.18
CA SER A 133 -11.06 7.59 -2.85
C SER A 133 -9.72 8.20 -3.26
N LEU A 134 -9.78 9.22 -4.12
CA LEU A 134 -8.59 9.97 -4.50
C LEU A 134 -7.96 10.66 -3.28
N ASP A 135 -8.77 11.29 -2.44
CA ASP A 135 -8.29 11.95 -1.22
C ASP A 135 -7.59 10.96 -0.28
N GLY A 136 -8.12 9.73 -0.18
CA GLY A 136 -7.52 8.67 0.63
C GLY A 136 -6.12 8.26 0.14
N VAL A 137 -5.88 8.29 -1.17
CA VAL A 137 -4.57 8.00 -1.77
C VAL A 137 -3.65 9.21 -1.73
N GLU A 138 -4.19 10.42 -1.97
CA GLU A 138 -3.40 11.66 -2.01
C GLU A 138 -2.97 12.14 -0.61
N PHE A 139 -3.83 11.95 0.39
CA PHE A 139 -3.60 12.41 1.76
C PHE A 139 -3.65 11.25 2.77
N PRO A 140 -2.70 10.31 2.69
CA PRO A 140 -2.68 9.16 3.59
C PRO A 140 -2.45 9.62 5.04
N LYS A 141 -3.06 8.92 5.98
CA LYS A 141 -2.81 9.15 7.41
C LYS A 141 -1.36 8.83 7.76
N ALA A 142 -0.80 9.54 8.75
CA ALA A 142 0.53 9.20 9.25
C ALA A 142 0.60 7.74 9.69
N GLY A 143 1.67 7.04 9.31
CA GLY A 143 1.85 5.60 9.60
C GLY A 143 1.06 4.67 8.67
N THR A 144 0.45 5.19 7.58
CA THR A 144 -0.21 4.35 6.58
C THR A 144 0.46 4.47 5.21
N LEU A 145 0.42 3.38 4.45
CA LEU A 145 0.69 3.37 3.02
C LEU A 145 -0.65 3.19 2.29
N ALA A 146 -1.10 4.24 1.60
CA ALA A 146 -2.34 4.20 0.85
C ALA A 146 -2.09 3.91 -0.63
N ILE A 147 -2.82 2.93 -1.16
CA ILE A 147 -2.74 2.47 -2.54
C ILE A 147 -4.14 2.47 -3.15
N GLY A 148 -4.30 3.12 -4.29
CA GLY A 148 -5.50 3.05 -5.10
C GLY A 148 -5.44 1.89 -6.10
N VAL A 149 -6.58 1.23 -6.35
CA VAL A 149 -6.74 0.23 -7.41
C VAL A 149 -8.04 0.49 -8.14
N SER A 150 -7.95 0.86 -9.42
CA SER A 150 -9.12 1.22 -10.22
C SER A 150 -8.88 0.99 -11.71
N GLY A 151 -9.82 1.38 -12.53
CA GLY A 151 -9.63 1.37 -13.98
C GLY A 151 -8.49 2.31 -14.41
N TYR A 152 -7.82 1.97 -15.50
CA TYR A 152 -6.71 2.73 -16.07
C TYR A 152 -7.04 3.18 -17.51
N PRO A 153 -6.58 4.38 -17.96
CA PRO A 153 -6.01 5.46 -17.16
C PRO A 153 -7.09 6.33 -16.49
N ASN A 154 -6.70 7.08 -15.45
CA ASN A 154 -7.52 8.13 -14.86
C ASN A 154 -6.87 9.50 -15.07
N GLU A 155 -7.67 10.55 -15.06
CA GLU A 155 -7.19 11.93 -15.01
C GLU A 155 -6.87 12.29 -13.56
N LEU A 156 -5.61 12.14 -13.16
CA LEU A 156 -5.12 12.37 -11.80
C LEU A 156 -4.16 13.57 -11.78
N ASN A 157 -3.99 14.16 -10.61
CA ASN A 157 -3.02 15.25 -10.43
C ASN A 157 -1.57 14.73 -10.35
N ASP A 158 -0.60 15.65 -10.45
CA ASP A 158 0.83 15.34 -10.47
C ASP A 158 1.39 14.71 -9.19
N ARG A 159 0.62 14.71 -8.10
CA ARG A 159 1.04 14.09 -6.83
C ARG A 159 0.87 12.60 -6.83
N ILE A 160 0.01 12.08 -7.70
CA ILE A 160 -0.29 10.66 -7.81
C ILE A 160 0.47 10.07 -8.99
N VAL A 161 1.12 8.95 -8.75
CA VAL A 161 1.66 8.08 -9.79
C VAL A 161 0.61 7.04 -10.11
N GLU A 162 0.31 6.87 -11.40
CA GLU A 162 -0.56 5.82 -11.88
C GLU A 162 0.21 4.89 -12.83
N ARG A 163 -0.01 3.58 -12.70
CA ARG A 163 0.57 2.57 -13.59
C ARG A 163 -0.45 1.50 -13.92
N LYS A 164 -0.45 1.05 -15.18
CA LYS A 164 -1.21 -0.12 -15.58
C LYS A 164 -0.58 -1.38 -14.97
N VAL A 165 -1.40 -2.26 -14.38
CA VAL A 165 -0.97 -3.55 -13.81
C VAL A 165 -1.48 -4.75 -14.62
N GLY A 166 -2.48 -4.55 -15.46
CA GLY A 166 -3.01 -5.60 -16.33
C GLY A 166 -4.35 -5.22 -16.92
N SER A 167 -5.06 -6.21 -17.45
CA SER A 167 -6.38 -6.05 -18.05
C SER A 167 -7.25 -7.23 -17.65
N LEU A 168 -8.57 -7.01 -17.53
CA LEU A 168 -9.58 -8.00 -17.28
C LEU A 168 -10.51 -8.09 -18.48
N GLU A 169 -10.91 -9.31 -18.86
CA GLU A 169 -11.95 -9.52 -19.85
C GLU A 169 -13.34 -9.29 -19.28
N LEU A 170 -14.26 -8.83 -20.13
CA LEU A 170 -15.64 -8.60 -19.75
C LEU A 170 -16.52 -9.79 -20.14
N PHE A 171 -17.39 -10.15 -19.22
CA PHE A 171 -18.39 -11.20 -19.38
C PHE A 171 -19.79 -10.62 -19.15
N ALA A 172 -20.76 -11.15 -19.86
CA ALA A 172 -22.17 -10.92 -19.59
C ALA A 172 -22.71 -12.06 -18.72
N TYR A 173 -23.36 -11.69 -17.62
CA TYR A 173 -24.07 -12.60 -16.73
C TYR A 173 -25.57 -12.42 -16.98
N VAL A 174 -26.23 -13.52 -17.26
CA VAL A 174 -27.66 -13.56 -17.61
C VAL A 174 -28.34 -14.72 -16.90
N ALA A 175 -29.65 -14.65 -16.68
CA ALA A 175 -30.43 -15.78 -16.22
C ALA A 175 -30.33 -16.94 -17.24
N ASP A 176 -30.43 -18.20 -16.79
CA ASP A 176 -30.39 -19.39 -17.66
C ASP A 176 -31.55 -19.43 -18.68
N THR A 177 -32.63 -18.74 -18.39
CA THR A 177 -33.80 -18.57 -19.28
C THR A 177 -33.68 -17.38 -20.25
N HIS A 178 -32.60 -16.60 -20.15
CA HIS A 178 -32.42 -15.40 -20.96
C HIS A 178 -32.12 -15.73 -22.42
N PRO A 179 -32.64 -15.00 -23.42
CA PRO A 179 -32.42 -15.30 -24.85
C PRO A 179 -30.93 -15.37 -25.25
N LEU A 180 -30.05 -14.60 -24.60
CA LEU A 180 -28.62 -14.59 -24.88
C LEU A 180 -27.91 -15.90 -24.49
N THR A 181 -28.52 -16.80 -23.74
CA THR A 181 -27.93 -18.09 -23.38
C THR A 181 -27.74 -19.02 -24.56
N GLN A 182 -28.49 -18.80 -25.67
CA GLN A 182 -28.33 -19.56 -26.90
C GLN A 182 -27.01 -19.28 -27.63
N ASN A 183 -26.32 -18.21 -27.28
CA ASN A 183 -25.04 -17.83 -27.85
C ASN A 183 -23.91 -18.29 -26.91
N GLU A 184 -22.88 -18.92 -27.46
CA GLU A 184 -21.66 -19.23 -26.71
C GLU A 184 -20.85 -17.95 -26.36
N VAL A 185 -20.97 -16.94 -27.23
CA VAL A 185 -20.31 -15.65 -27.14
C VAL A 185 -21.34 -14.56 -27.41
N ILE A 186 -21.26 -13.47 -26.66
CA ILE A 186 -22.18 -12.31 -26.85
C ILE A 186 -21.39 -11.18 -27.52
N ASN A 187 -21.90 -10.73 -28.70
CA ASN A 187 -21.38 -9.51 -29.28
C ASN A 187 -21.92 -8.29 -28.51
N LEU A 188 -21.05 -7.33 -28.21
CA LEU A 188 -21.40 -6.14 -27.43
C LEU A 188 -22.61 -5.39 -27.99
N ASN A 189 -22.77 -5.34 -29.33
CA ASN A 189 -23.90 -4.70 -29.99
C ASN A 189 -25.26 -5.33 -29.59
N GLN A 190 -25.29 -6.62 -29.27
CA GLN A 190 -26.51 -7.28 -28.84
C GLN A 190 -27.00 -6.78 -27.47
N LEU A 191 -26.09 -6.30 -26.64
CA LEU A 191 -26.40 -5.79 -25.29
C LEU A 191 -27.17 -4.47 -25.30
N GLU A 192 -27.13 -3.70 -26.40
CA GLU A 192 -27.90 -2.44 -26.50
C GLU A 192 -29.41 -2.68 -26.47
N SER A 193 -29.87 -3.90 -26.82
CA SER A 193 -31.28 -4.25 -26.84
C SER A 193 -31.82 -4.74 -25.49
N PHE A 194 -30.97 -4.83 -24.47
CA PHE A 194 -31.34 -5.35 -23.16
C PHE A 194 -31.08 -4.33 -22.05
N ASP A 195 -31.96 -4.34 -21.07
CA ASP A 195 -31.76 -3.57 -19.86
C ASP A 195 -30.61 -4.17 -19.03
N THR A 196 -29.75 -3.32 -18.49
CA THR A 196 -28.59 -3.76 -17.73
C THR A 196 -28.66 -3.29 -16.26
N VAL A 197 -28.11 -4.13 -15.38
CA VAL A 197 -27.80 -3.76 -14.00
C VAL A 197 -26.32 -3.37 -13.91
N ARG A 198 -26.05 -2.27 -13.21
CA ARG A 198 -24.71 -1.75 -12.98
C ARG A 198 -24.34 -1.86 -11.51
N VAL A 199 -23.08 -2.21 -11.23
CA VAL A 199 -22.49 -2.05 -9.89
C VAL A 199 -21.87 -0.65 -9.79
N SER A 200 -22.24 0.09 -8.73
CA SER A 200 -21.66 1.42 -8.49
C SER A 200 -20.17 1.31 -8.14
N MET A 201 -19.39 2.20 -8.72
CA MET A 201 -17.97 2.39 -8.43
C MET A 201 -17.73 3.63 -7.54
N GLY A 202 -18.78 4.14 -6.90
CA GLY A 202 -18.72 5.31 -6.04
C GLY A 202 -18.28 6.57 -6.80
N SER A 203 -17.24 7.26 -6.32
CA SER A 203 -16.73 8.49 -6.95
C SER A 203 -16.17 8.28 -8.37
N LEU A 204 -15.94 7.03 -8.80
CA LEU A 204 -15.49 6.69 -10.16
C LEU A 204 -16.65 6.42 -11.13
N ASP A 205 -17.91 6.58 -10.73
CA ASP A 205 -19.03 6.27 -11.61
C ASP A 205 -19.02 7.05 -12.92
N ALA A 206 -18.57 8.30 -12.91
CA ALA A 206 -18.41 9.13 -14.11
C ALA A 206 -17.30 8.65 -15.07
N ASN A 207 -16.37 7.81 -14.59
CA ASN A 207 -15.28 7.21 -15.35
C ASN A 207 -15.28 5.68 -15.24
N SER A 208 -16.47 5.10 -15.03
CA SER A 208 -16.67 3.66 -14.96
C SER A 208 -16.31 2.95 -16.25
N TYR A 209 -16.17 1.63 -16.21
CA TYR A 209 -15.93 0.86 -17.43
C TYR A 209 -17.05 0.99 -18.46
N TYR A 210 -18.29 1.25 -18.05
CA TYR A 210 -19.41 1.55 -18.98
C TYR A 210 -19.17 2.84 -19.75
N GLU A 211 -18.73 3.92 -19.11
CA GLU A 211 -18.43 5.18 -19.79
C GLU A 211 -17.19 5.06 -20.68
N ARG A 212 -16.18 4.31 -20.25
CA ARG A 212 -15.01 4.01 -21.09
C ARG A 212 -15.37 3.16 -22.29
N LEU A 213 -16.24 2.18 -22.10
CA LEU A 213 -16.77 1.34 -23.16
C LEU A 213 -17.50 2.16 -24.20
N LYS A 214 -18.40 3.04 -23.76
CA LYS A 214 -19.11 4.00 -24.62
C LYS A 214 -18.14 4.89 -25.41
N LYS A 215 -17.14 5.47 -24.77
CA LYS A 215 -16.13 6.30 -25.44
C LYS A 215 -15.35 5.51 -26.51
N ARG A 216 -15.03 4.25 -26.24
CA ARG A 216 -14.25 3.40 -27.15
C ARG A 216 -15.05 2.82 -28.32
N THR A 217 -16.29 2.43 -28.08
CA THR A 217 -17.11 1.68 -29.05
C THR A 217 -18.26 2.49 -29.67
N GLY A 218 -18.66 3.59 -29.02
CA GLY A 218 -19.88 4.35 -29.37
C GLY A 218 -21.16 3.72 -28.84
N LEU A 219 -21.13 2.49 -28.28
CA LEU A 219 -22.31 1.76 -27.83
C LEU A 219 -22.76 2.22 -26.45
N VAL A 220 -24.07 2.27 -26.22
CA VAL A 220 -24.68 2.71 -24.97
C VAL A 220 -25.51 1.57 -24.38
N LEU A 221 -25.05 1.00 -23.26
CA LEU A 221 -25.79 0.01 -22.53
C LEU A 221 -26.94 0.67 -21.73
N GLN A 222 -28.14 0.07 -21.78
CA GLN A 222 -29.35 0.57 -21.14
C GLN A 222 -29.32 0.30 -19.63
N GLN A 223 -28.64 1.16 -18.87
CA GLN A 223 -28.49 1.00 -17.41
C GLN A 223 -29.82 1.38 -16.72
N LYS A 224 -30.59 0.40 -16.27
CA LYS A 224 -31.89 0.59 -15.59
C LYS A 224 -31.80 0.45 -14.08
N LEU A 225 -30.84 -0.30 -13.59
CA LEU A 225 -30.67 -0.56 -12.17
C LEU A 225 -29.20 -0.34 -11.78
N THR A 226 -28.99 0.34 -10.66
CA THR A 226 -27.66 0.48 -10.06
C THR A 226 -27.70 -0.13 -8.65
N VAL A 227 -26.75 -0.99 -8.35
CA VAL A 227 -26.60 -1.67 -7.06
C VAL A 227 -25.22 -1.44 -6.47
N ALA A 228 -25.07 -1.68 -5.18
CA ALA A 228 -23.81 -1.44 -4.47
C ALA A 228 -22.81 -2.60 -4.55
N SER A 229 -23.24 -3.81 -4.93
CA SER A 229 -22.38 -4.99 -4.94
C SER A 229 -22.65 -5.90 -6.13
N VAL A 230 -21.65 -6.72 -6.47
CA VAL A 230 -21.78 -7.77 -7.51
C VAL A 230 -22.81 -8.81 -7.10
N SER A 231 -22.83 -9.24 -5.83
CA SER A 231 -23.86 -10.17 -5.33
C SER A 231 -25.25 -9.69 -5.65
N SER A 232 -25.57 -8.43 -5.30
CA SER A 232 -26.86 -7.83 -5.59
C SER A 232 -27.15 -7.75 -7.09
N ALA A 233 -26.14 -7.48 -7.92
CA ALA A 233 -26.29 -7.50 -9.37
C ALA A 233 -26.68 -8.89 -9.88
N LEU A 234 -25.97 -9.93 -9.43
CA LEU A 234 -26.25 -11.32 -9.84
C LEU A 234 -27.62 -11.81 -9.35
N GLU A 235 -28.02 -11.47 -8.12
CA GLU A 235 -29.37 -11.76 -7.60
C GLU A 235 -30.47 -11.11 -8.45
N CYS A 236 -30.27 -9.84 -8.86
CA CYS A 236 -31.20 -9.15 -9.74
C CYS A 236 -31.29 -9.82 -11.11
N VAL A 237 -30.16 -10.19 -11.70
CA VAL A 237 -30.10 -10.90 -12.99
C VAL A 237 -30.83 -12.25 -12.92
N GLN A 238 -30.66 -12.98 -11.83
CA GLN A 238 -31.25 -14.32 -11.65
C GLN A 238 -32.80 -14.30 -11.72
N VAL A 239 -33.40 -13.22 -11.26
CA VAL A 239 -34.86 -13.10 -11.17
C VAL A 239 -35.47 -12.17 -12.24
N SER A 240 -34.67 -11.73 -13.20
CA SER A 240 -35.12 -10.77 -14.22
C SER A 240 -34.55 -11.11 -15.61
N GLN A 241 -34.88 -10.25 -16.58
CA GLN A 241 -34.26 -10.28 -17.91
C GLN A 241 -33.13 -9.22 -18.04
N TYR A 242 -32.56 -8.79 -16.92
CA TYR A 242 -31.45 -7.87 -16.94
C TYR A 242 -30.14 -8.59 -17.25
N VAL A 243 -29.22 -7.86 -17.84
CA VAL A 243 -27.85 -8.31 -18.07
C VAL A 243 -26.90 -7.58 -17.12
N TYR A 244 -26.03 -8.29 -16.44
CA TYR A 244 -24.88 -7.70 -15.76
C TYR A 244 -23.64 -7.91 -16.61
N VAL A 245 -22.93 -6.83 -16.95
CA VAL A 245 -21.63 -6.91 -17.61
C VAL A 245 -20.58 -6.64 -16.54
N GLY A 246 -19.69 -7.59 -16.33
CA GLY A 246 -18.66 -7.54 -15.30
C GLY A 246 -17.42 -8.33 -15.70
N PHE A 247 -16.48 -8.45 -14.78
CA PHE A 247 -15.25 -9.20 -14.98
C PHE A 247 -15.48 -10.70 -14.78
N ASP A 248 -14.55 -11.51 -15.29
CA ASP A 248 -14.48 -12.91 -14.86
C ASP A 248 -14.04 -12.92 -13.40
N MET A 249 -15.01 -13.08 -12.53
CA MET A 249 -14.74 -13.33 -11.14
C MET A 249 -14.86 -14.82 -10.93
N ASP A 250 -13.82 -15.41 -10.38
CA ASP A 250 -13.85 -16.76 -9.84
C ASP A 250 -14.79 -16.79 -8.62
N LEU A 251 -16.07 -16.59 -8.89
CA LEU A 251 -17.10 -16.93 -7.94
C LEU A 251 -16.99 -18.46 -7.82
N PRO A 252 -16.77 -18.99 -6.63
CA PRO A 252 -16.56 -20.44 -6.40
C PRO A 252 -17.71 -21.31 -6.94
N SER A 253 -18.80 -20.70 -7.32
CA SER A 253 -19.84 -21.21 -8.20
C SER A 253 -20.66 -20.02 -8.69
N ILE A 254 -20.84 -19.88 -10.00
CA ILE A 254 -21.90 -19.04 -10.53
C ILE A 254 -23.19 -19.56 -9.87
N PRO A 255 -24.00 -18.67 -9.24
CA PRO A 255 -25.25 -19.13 -8.64
C PRO A 255 -26.05 -19.96 -9.62
N SER A 256 -26.68 -21.05 -9.15
CA SER A 256 -27.53 -21.88 -9.99
C SER A 256 -28.60 -21.02 -10.66
N GLY A 257 -28.84 -21.20 -11.96
CA GLY A 257 -29.77 -20.37 -12.72
C GLY A 257 -29.16 -19.13 -13.38
N LEU A 258 -27.83 -19.01 -13.38
CA LEU A 258 -27.10 -17.99 -14.14
C LEU A 258 -26.16 -18.61 -15.17
N CYS A 259 -26.01 -17.94 -16.31
CA CYS A 259 -25.03 -18.22 -17.33
C CYS A 259 -24.04 -17.06 -17.47
N LYS A 260 -22.76 -17.39 -17.63
CA LYS A 260 -21.68 -16.46 -17.96
C LYS A 260 -21.29 -16.65 -19.43
N ARG A 261 -21.16 -15.56 -20.18
CA ARG A 261 -20.71 -15.59 -21.57
C ARG A 261 -19.66 -14.51 -21.82
N PRO A 262 -18.59 -14.79 -22.55
CA PRO A 262 -17.60 -13.78 -22.92
C PRO A 262 -18.24 -12.72 -23.84
N VAL A 263 -17.81 -11.47 -23.66
CA VAL A 263 -18.28 -10.35 -24.48
C VAL A 263 -17.22 -9.98 -25.51
N LEU A 264 -17.58 -10.04 -26.79
CA LEU A 264 -16.72 -9.64 -27.89
C LEU A 264 -17.22 -8.34 -28.54
N PHE A 265 -16.29 -7.57 -29.08
CA PHE A 265 -16.57 -6.46 -29.97
C PHE A 265 -15.69 -6.55 -31.21
N ASN A 266 -16.29 -6.57 -32.40
CA ASN A 266 -15.59 -6.79 -33.67
C ASN A 266 -14.70 -8.06 -33.69
N GLY A 267 -15.11 -9.11 -32.99
CA GLY A 267 -14.39 -10.38 -32.92
C GLY A 267 -13.29 -10.48 -31.88
N GLU A 268 -13.02 -9.39 -31.17
CA GLU A 268 -12.01 -9.34 -30.09
C GLU A 268 -12.68 -9.28 -28.70
N ALA A 269 -12.03 -9.87 -27.69
CA ALA A 269 -12.48 -9.79 -26.30
C ALA A 269 -12.53 -8.34 -25.83
N VAL A 270 -13.62 -7.99 -25.17
CA VAL A 270 -13.73 -6.65 -24.56
C VAL A 270 -12.99 -6.65 -23.24
N THR A 271 -11.96 -5.83 -23.16
CA THR A 271 -11.10 -5.74 -21.96
C THR A 271 -11.26 -4.42 -21.22
N PHE A 272 -10.94 -4.46 -19.94
CA PHE A 272 -10.87 -3.33 -19.04
C PHE A 272 -9.49 -3.27 -18.40
N ASP A 273 -8.77 -2.17 -18.63
CA ASP A 273 -7.45 -1.97 -18.06
C ASP A 273 -7.55 -1.61 -16.57
N VAL A 274 -6.71 -2.23 -15.75
CA VAL A 274 -6.60 -2.00 -14.31
C VAL A 274 -5.28 -1.28 -14.02
N GLY A 275 -5.34 -0.29 -13.14
CA GLY A 275 -4.20 0.48 -12.69
C GLY A 275 -4.08 0.54 -11.18
N ILE A 276 -2.84 0.73 -10.74
CA ILE A 276 -2.49 1.07 -9.36
C ILE A 276 -2.20 2.56 -9.27
N GLN A 277 -2.66 3.20 -8.20
CA GLN A 277 -2.42 4.60 -7.91
C GLN A 277 -1.77 4.73 -6.53
N TYR A 278 -0.77 5.59 -6.41
CA TYR A 278 -0.10 5.88 -5.13
C TYR A 278 0.54 7.25 -5.12
N HIS A 279 0.70 7.81 -3.93
CA HIS A 279 1.34 9.12 -3.78
C HIS A 279 2.78 9.09 -4.27
N ARG A 280 3.21 10.12 -5.00
CA ARG A 280 4.57 10.22 -5.60
C ARG A 280 5.70 10.05 -4.59
N ALA A 281 5.50 10.38 -3.32
CA ALA A 281 6.48 10.12 -2.26
C ALA A 281 6.82 8.64 -2.07
N CYS A 282 5.93 7.73 -2.51
CA CYS A 282 6.14 6.28 -2.47
C CYS A 282 6.75 5.73 -3.77
N TYR A 283 7.15 6.60 -4.70
CA TYR A 283 7.76 6.20 -5.97
C TYR A 283 9.04 5.40 -5.73
N GLN A 284 9.16 4.27 -6.41
CA GLN A 284 10.25 3.28 -6.25
C GLN A 284 10.33 2.58 -4.89
N HIS A 285 9.37 2.79 -3.98
CA HIS A 285 9.34 2.07 -2.71
C HIS A 285 9.24 0.55 -2.96
N PRO A 286 10.07 -0.30 -2.34
CA PRO A 286 10.09 -1.74 -2.60
C PRO A 286 8.72 -2.42 -2.39
N ILE A 287 7.97 -2.01 -1.36
CA ILE A 287 6.65 -2.58 -1.09
C ILE A 287 5.62 -2.24 -2.18
N VAL A 288 5.70 -1.05 -2.80
CA VAL A 288 4.84 -0.67 -3.92
C VAL A 288 5.11 -1.57 -5.12
N LYS A 289 6.38 -1.85 -5.43
CA LYS A 289 6.76 -2.81 -6.49
C LYS A 289 6.24 -4.22 -6.18
N ARG A 290 6.30 -4.65 -4.92
CA ARG A 290 5.75 -5.95 -4.50
C ARG A 290 4.24 -5.99 -4.67
N ILE A 291 3.53 -4.91 -4.31
CA ILE A 291 2.08 -4.80 -4.52
C ILE A 291 1.75 -4.79 -6.03
N GLU A 292 2.46 -4.02 -6.84
CA GLU A 292 2.31 -4.03 -8.30
C GLU A 292 2.44 -5.47 -8.85
N GLN A 293 3.44 -6.20 -8.40
CA GLN A 293 3.68 -7.59 -8.82
C GLN A 293 2.53 -8.51 -8.40
N ILE A 294 2.06 -8.44 -7.15
CA ILE A 294 0.93 -9.25 -6.65
C ILE A 294 -0.33 -9.00 -7.49
N LEU A 295 -0.62 -7.74 -7.81
CA LEU A 295 -1.78 -7.37 -8.61
C LEU A 295 -1.64 -7.90 -10.06
N SER A 296 -0.47 -7.75 -10.67
CA SER A 296 -0.22 -8.25 -12.03
C SER A 296 -0.32 -9.78 -12.11
N GLU A 297 0.33 -10.51 -11.19
CA GLU A 297 0.25 -11.97 -11.11
C GLU A 297 -1.20 -12.46 -10.90
N SER A 298 -1.98 -11.70 -10.12
CA SER A 298 -3.40 -12.02 -9.92
C SER A 298 -4.20 -11.86 -11.19
N LEU A 299 -3.91 -10.83 -12.01
CA LEU A 299 -4.63 -10.58 -13.26
C LEU A 299 -4.27 -11.58 -14.38
N GLU A 300 -3.06 -12.17 -14.34
CA GLU A 300 -2.65 -13.21 -15.29
C GLU A 300 -3.37 -14.54 -15.05
N SER A 301 -3.98 -14.73 -13.89
CA SER A 301 -4.71 -15.95 -13.54
C SER A 301 -6.19 -15.91 -13.95
N TYR A 302 -6.67 -14.79 -14.45
CA TYR A 302 -8.02 -14.55 -14.97
C TYR A 302 -8.00 -14.38 -16.49
#